data_2445f666c4ff427648986f1b6df4b3e0
#
_entry.id   2445f666c4ff427648986f1b6df4b3e0
#
_cell.length_a   1.000
_cell.length_b   1.000
_cell.length_c   1.000
_cell.angle_alpha   90.00
_cell.angle_beta   90.00
_cell.angle_gamma   90.00
#
_symmetry.space_group_name_H-M   'P 1'
#
loop_
_entity.id
_entity.type
_entity.pdbx_description
1 polymer ?
#
loop_
_entity_poly.entity_id
_entity_poly.type
_entity_poly.pdbx_seq_one_letter_code
_entity_poly.pdbx_strand_id
1 'polypeptide(L)'
;EKIKKWTGFENTISFKEFHKFYMGDLHFGNCAGCDILKGENIDVIGTPHQPEWIYKLFAYSLGYDVDDRLKPNTQVEHNGFRFYFMTYTDKLLRAIQFYIIESELEQAVGRARLLRCDCVVNLFSDFPLRQATLKEAKYDTE
;
A
#
# COMPACT_ATOMS: atom_id res chain seq x y z
N GLU A 1 -5.64 11.16 12.15
CA GLU A 1 -5.30 11.78 13.44
C GLU A 1 -4.77 10.80 14.46
N LYS A 2 -5.43 9.65 14.71
CA LYS A 2 -4.98 8.65 15.70
C LYS A 2 -3.59 8.10 15.39
N ILE A 3 -3.28 7.83 14.11
CA ILE A 3 -1.98 7.33 13.67
C ILE A 3 -0.90 8.37 13.93
N LYS A 4 -1.10 9.63 13.56
CA LYS A 4 -0.16 10.72 13.86
C LYS A 4 0.15 10.87 15.35
N LYS A 5 -0.87 10.74 16.20
CA LYS A 5 -0.71 10.74 17.65
C LYS A 5 0.14 9.59 18.14
N TRP A 6 0.02 8.43 17.51
CA TRP A 6 0.73 7.21 17.91
C TRP A 6 2.17 7.19 17.40
N THR A 7 2.40 7.56 16.13
CA THR A 7 3.74 7.54 15.53
C THR A 7 4.56 8.79 15.83
N GLY A 8 3.91 9.92 16.03
CA GLY A 8 4.56 11.22 16.12
C GLY A 8 5.10 11.76 14.79
N PHE A 9 4.84 11.07 13.67
CA PHE A 9 5.30 11.50 12.35
C PHE A 9 4.37 12.54 11.75
N GLU A 10 4.95 13.56 11.12
CA GLU A 10 4.19 14.63 10.46
C GLU A 10 3.90 14.32 9.00
N ASN A 11 4.85 13.66 8.32
CA ASN A 11 4.73 13.33 6.91
C ASN A 11 3.89 12.08 6.69
N THR A 12 2.89 12.16 5.86
CA THR A 12 1.95 11.07 5.58
C THR A 12 1.68 10.96 4.09
N ILE A 13 1.71 9.74 3.56
CA ILE A 13 1.21 9.40 2.22
C ILE A 13 -0.04 8.56 2.37
N SER A 14 -1.14 8.99 1.76
CA SER A 14 -2.42 8.28 1.75
C SER A 14 -3.20 8.60 0.48
N PHE A 15 -4.51 8.39 0.49
CA PHE A 15 -5.37 8.74 -0.64
C PHE A 15 -5.59 10.25 -0.76
N LYS A 16 -5.74 10.74 -2.00
CA LYS A 16 -5.94 12.15 -2.30
C LYS A 16 -7.12 12.78 -1.52
N GLU A 17 -8.19 12.05 -1.33
CA GLU A 17 -9.38 12.51 -0.61
C GLU A 17 -9.12 12.84 0.87
N PHE A 18 -8.03 12.35 1.46
CA PHE A 18 -7.65 12.61 2.84
C PHE A 18 -6.66 13.76 3.03
N HIS A 19 -6.29 14.48 1.97
CA HIS A 19 -5.36 15.63 2.06
C HIS A 19 -5.75 16.68 3.10
N LYS A 20 -7.05 16.87 3.33
CA LYS A 20 -7.54 17.79 4.35
C LYS A 20 -7.20 17.41 5.79
N PHE A 21 -6.77 16.16 6.02
CA PHE A 21 -6.44 15.63 7.35
C PHE A 21 -4.93 15.57 7.63
N TYR A 22 -4.11 15.75 6.62
CA TYR A 22 -2.65 15.79 6.75
C TYR A 22 -2.07 16.81 5.77
N MET A 23 -0.99 17.45 6.20
CA MET A 23 -0.29 18.42 5.37
C MET A 23 0.77 17.67 4.55
N GLY A 24 0.44 17.33 3.32
CA GLY A 24 1.37 16.67 2.41
C GLY A 24 0.88 16.79 0.98
N ASP A 25 1.80 17.07 0.07
CA ASP A 25 1.50 17.16 -1.37
C ASP A 25 1.50 15.80 -2.06
N LEU A 26 1.99 14.76 -1.39
CA LEU A 26 2.10 13.42 -1.95
C LEU A 26 0.95 12.51 -1.51
N HIS A 27 0.41 11.80 -2.47
CA HIS A 27 -0.61 10.77 -2.27
C HIS A 27 -0.35 9.59 -3.22
N PHE A 28 -1.04 8.48 -3.04
CA PHE A 28 -0.98 7.38 -4.01
C PHE A 28 -1.30 7.87 -5.41
N GLY A 29 -0.50 7.42 -6.39
CA GLY A 29 -0.62 7.84 -7.78
C GLY A 29 0.19 9.09 -8.17
N ASN A 30 0.67 9.91 -7.23
CA ASN A 30 1.56 11.04 -7.54
C ASN A 30 2.93 10.98 -6.84
N CYS A 31 3.27 9.86 -6.24
CA CYS A 31 4.55 9.71 -5.54
C CYS A 31 5.77 9.59 -6.48
N ALA A 32 5.57 9.31 -7.75
CA ALA A 32 6.67 9.07 -8.68
C ALA A 32 7.51 10.35 -8.89
N GLY A 33 8.85 10.17 -8.87
CA GLY A 33 9.80 11.24 -9.19
C GLY A 33 10.00 12.34 -8.15
N CYS A 34 9.31 12.29 -6.99
CA CYS A 34 9.44 13.30 -5.95
C CYS A 34 10.51 12.94 -4.93
N ASP A 35 11.33 13.91 -4.53
CA ASP A 35 12.36 13.76 -3.50
C ASP A 35 12.09 14.62 -2.24
N ILE A 36 10.88 15.17 -2.11
CA ILE A 36 10.50 16.06 -1.00
C ILE A 36 10.62 15.37 0.36
N LEU A 37 10.34 14.05 0.42
CA LEU A 37 10.38 13.26 1.65
C LEU A 37 11.68 12.46 1.83
N LYS A 38 12.73 12.78 1.07
CA LYS A 38 14.03 12.10 1.17
C LYS A 38 14.63 12.25 2.57
N GLY A 39 14.85 11.13 3.25
CA GLY A 39 15.41 11.11 4.61
C GLY A 39 14.43 11.47 5.72
N GLU A 40 13.15 11.67 5.38
CA GLU A 40 12.12 11.96 6.36
C GLU A 40 11.45 10.67 6.86
N ASN A 41 11.04 10.69 8.13
CA ASN A 41 10.17 9.65 8.67
C ASN A 41 8.76 9.86 8.14
N ILE A 42 8.16 8.81 7.58
CA ILE A 42 6.83 8.90 6.97
C ILE A 42 5.89 7.79 7.42
N ASP A 43 4.61 8.10 7.48
CA ASP A 43 3.52 7.14 7.60
C ASP A 43 2.86 6.93 6.23
N VAL A 44 2.83 5.71 5.75
CA VAL A 44 2.07 5.30 4.56
C VAL A 44 0.80 4.62 5.02
N ILE A 45 -0.36 5.20 4.69
CA ILE A 45 -1.65 4.77 5.24
C ILE A 45 -2.60 4.38 4.11
N GLY A 46 -3.04 3.14 4.13
CA GLY A 46 -4.02 2.58 3.23
C GLY A 46 -3.47 1.56 2.24
N THR A 47 -4.37 0.90 1.55
CA THR A 47 -4.06 -0.06 0.49
C THR A 47 -4.62 0.47 -0.82
N PRO A 48 -3.79 0.78 -1.83
CA PRO A 48 -4.23 1.42 -3.08
C PRO A 48 -4.90 0.43 -4.02
N HIS A 49 -6.16 0.11 -3.77
CA HIS A 49 -6.98 -0.69 -4.67
C HIS A 49 -7.32 0.09 -5.94
N GLN A 50 -7.28 -0.60 -7.08
CA GLN A 50 -7.81 -0.09 -8.34
C GLN A 50 -9.22 -0.65 -8.60
N PRO A 51 -10.04 0.02 -9.43
CA PRO A 51 -11.28 -0.58 -9.93
C PRO A 51 -11.01 -1.91 -10.64
N GLU A 52 -11.93 -2.89 -10.51
CA GLU A 52 -11.75 -4.25 -11.07
C GLU A 52 -11.48 -4.23 -12.58
N TRP A 53 -12.08 -3.29 -13.32
CA TRP A 53 -11.88 -3.22 -14.76
C TRP A 53 -10.42 -2.94 -15.16
N ILE A 54 -9.63 -2.29 -14.30
CA ILE A 54 -8.19 -2.06 -14.55
C ILE A 54 -7.44 -3.39 -14.53
N TYR A 55 -7.70 -4.25 -13.54
CA TYR A 55 -7.07 -5.57 -13.47
C TYR A 55 -7.45 -6.44 -14.65
N LYS A 56 -8.73 -6.42 -15.03
CA LYS A 56 -9.25 -7.19 -16.17
C LYS A 56 -8.70 -6.66 -17.51
N LEU A 57 -8.60 -5.35 -17.67
CA LEU A 57 -7.99 -4.74 -18.85
C LEU A 57 -6.51 -5.12 -18.98
N PHE A 58 -5.78 -5.16 -17.87
CA PHE A 58 -4.38 -5.57 -17.83
C PHE A 58 -4.25 -7.05 -18.27
N ALA A 59 -5.10 -7.94 -17.73
CA ALA A 59 -5.14 -9.34 -18.14
C ALA A 59 -5.46 -9.49 -19.63
N TYR A 60 -6.44 -8.74 -20.13
CA TYR A 60 -6.82 -8.73 -21.54
C TYR A 60 -5.68 -8.29 -22.43
N SER A 61 -4.90 -7.27 -22.03
CA SER A 61 -3.72 -6.80 -22.77
C SER A 61 -2.62 -7.84 -22.86
N LEU A 62 -2.59 -8.80 -21.93
CA LEU A 62 -1.68 -9.95 -21.96
C LEU A 62 -2.24 -11.15 -22.73
N GLY A 63 -3.41 -11.02 -23.35
CA GLY A 63 -4.06 -12.07 -24.13
C GLY A 63 -4.99 -12.99 -23.35
N TYR A 64 -5.39 -12.61 -22.12
CA TYR A 64 -6.26 -13.40 -21.25
C TYR A 64 -7.61 -12.71 -21.06
N ASP A 65 -8.68 -13.43 -21.39
CA ASP A 65 -10.05 -13.01 -21.09
C ASP A 65 -10.54 -13.81 -19.87
N VAL A 66 -10.53 -13.16 -18.70
CA VAL A 66 -10.84 -13.81 -17.44
C VAL A 66 -12.07 -13.15 -16.82
N ASP A 67 -13.10 -13.92 -16.53
CA ASP A 67 -14.28 -13.51 -15.80
C ASP A 67 -14.25 -14.04 -14.37
N ASP A 68 -13.79 -13.21 -13.45
CA ASP A 68 -13.83 -13.46 -12.02
C ASP A 68 -14.20 -12.18 -11.26
N ARG A 69 -14.59 -12.32 -10.01
CA ARG A 69 -14.98 -11.21 -9.14
C ARG A 69 -14.17 -11.22 -7.85
N LEU A 70 -13.96 -10.05 -7.28
CA LEU A 70 -13.35 -9.90 -5.97
C LEU A 70 -14.17 -10.62 -4.90
N LYS A 71 -13.50 -11.41 -4.10
CA LYS A 71 -14.06 -12.12 -2.95
C LYS A 71 -13.46 -11.58 -1.67
N PRO A 72 -14.29 -11.18 -0.70
CA PRO A 72 -13.82 -10.69 0.60
C PRO A 72 -13.19 -11.83 1.40
N ASN A 73 -12.32 -11.46 2.33
CA ASN A 73 -11.73 -12.37 3.32
C ASN A 73 -11.14 -13.67 2.74
N THR A 74 -10.51 -13.58 1.58
CA THR A 74 -9.79 -14.70 0.99
C THR A 74 -8.44 -14.87 1.69
N GLN A 75 -8.16 -16.06 2.22
CA GLN A 75 -6.86 -16.34 2.80
C GLN A 75 -5.82 -16.47 1.69
N VAL A 76 -4.76 -15.70 1.78
CA VAL A 76 -3.67 -15.67 0.82
C VAL A 76 -2.32 -15.74 1.50
N GLU A 77 -1.31 -16.18 0.75
CA GLU A 77 0.09 -16.12 1.16
C GLU A 77 0.88 -15.35 0.10
N HIS A 78 1.57 -14.29 0.54
CA HIS A 78 2.36 -13.43 -0.31
C HIS A 78 3.52 -12.81 0.48
N ASN A 79 4.68 -12.67 -0.13
CA ASN A 79 5.88 -12.13 0.51
C ASN A 79 6.28 -12.79 1.83
N GLY A 80 5.93 -14.08 2.02
CA GLY A 80 6.17 -14.80 3.27
C GLY A 80 5.15 -14.54 4.38
N PHE A 81 4.12 -13.76 4.12
CA PHE A 81 3.03 -13.48 5.05
C PHE A 81 1.77 -14.24 4.66
N ARG A 82 1.02 -14.70 5.65
CA ARG A 82 -0.31 -15.27 5.48
C ARG A 82 -1.34 -14.29 6.06
N PHE A 83 -2.29 -13.85 5.23
CA PHE A 83 -3.27 -12.83 5.61
C PHE A 83 -4.60 -13.01 4.86
N TYR A 84 -5.62 -12.29 5.31
CA TYR A 84 -6.91 -12.23 4.62
C TYR A 84 -6.99 -10.99 3.77
N PHE A 85 -7.43 -11.13 2.54
CA PHE A 85 -7.47 -10.04 1.57
C PHE A 85 -8.66 -10.16 0.63
N MET A 86 -9.17 -9.03 0.17
CA MET A 86 -10.18 -9.00 -0.89
C MET A 86 -9.50 -9.18 -2.24
N THR A 87 -9.63 -10.37 -2.83
CA THR A 87 -8.93 -10.73 -4.06
C THR A 87 -9.71 -11.73 -4.91
N TYR A 88 -9.14 -12.06 -6.07
CA TYR A 88 -9.68 -13.04 -7.01
C TYR A 88 -9.32 -14.47 -6.63
N THR A 89 -10.17 -15.43 -7.03
CA THR A 89 -9.83 -16.85 -7.02
C THR A 89 -8.89 -17.17 -8.19
N ASP A 90 -9.11 -16.54 -9.34
CA ASP A 90 -8.23 -16.66 -10.49
C ASP A 90 -6.81 -16.20 -10.17
N LYS A 91 -5.84 -17.08 -10.44
CA LYS A 91 -4.44 -16.84 -10.06
C LYS A 91 -3.79 -15.70 -10.84
N LEU A 92 -4.18 -15.52 -12.13
CA LEU A 92 -3.62 -14.46 -12.96
C LEU A 92 -4.13 -13.09 -12.52
N LEU A 93 -5.45 -12.94 -12.34
CA LEU A 93 -6.02 -11.69 -11.85
C LEU A 93 -5.51 -11.34 -10.46
N ARG A 94 -5.35 -12.31 -9.57
CA ARG A 94 -4.73 -12.11 -8.26
C ARG A 94 -3.29 -11.61 -8.39
N ALA A 95 -2.49 -12.22 -9.24
CA ALA A 95 -1.10 -11.80 -9.46
C ALA A 95 -1.01 -10.38 -10.01
N ILE A 96 -1.88 -10.01 -10.93
CA ILE A 96 -1.97 -8.65 -11.49
C ILE A 96 -2.38 -7.65 -10.41
N GLN A 97 -3.40 -7.94 -9.63
CA GLN A 97 -3.85 -7.10 -8.52
C GLN A 97 -2.72 -6.87 -7.51
N PHE A 98 -2.04 -7.92 -7.09
CA PHE A 98 -0.95 -7.84 -6.12
C PHE A 98 0.23 -7.04 -6.67
N TYR A 99 0.60 -7.26 -7.93
CA TYR A 99 1.65 -6.50 -8.60
C TYR A 99 1.36 -4.99 -8.61
N ILE A 100 0.14 -4.61 -8.95
CA ILE A 100 -0.25 -3.18 -9.03
C ILE A 100 -0.28 -2.55 -7.65
N ILE A 101 -0.88 -3.22 -6.65
CA ILE A 101 -0.92 -2.72 -5.27
C ILE A 101 0.49 -2.61 -4.68
N GLU A 102 1.30 -3.65 -4.83
CA GLU A 102 2.67 -3.67 -4.34
C GLU A 102 3.52 -2.56 -4.96
N SER A 103 3.41 -2.36 -6.27
CA SER A 103 4.12 -1.29 -6.98
C SER A 103 3.78 0.10 -6.44
N GLU A 104 2.52 0.38 -6.18
CA GLU A 104 2.08 1.65 -5.60
C GLU A 104 2.58 1.85 -4.17
N LEU A 105 2.52 0.80 -3.34
CA LEU A 105 3.02 0.84 -1.97
C LEU A 105 4.55 1.02 -1.95
N GLU A 106 5.27 0.32 -2.80
CA GLU A 106 6.73 0.44 -2.89
C GLU A 106 7.16 1.82 -3.38
N GLN A 107 6.42 2.44 -4.30
CA GLN A 107 6.66 3.82 -4.71
C GLN A 107 6.47 4.79 -3.54
N ALA A 108 5.41 4.61 -2.74
CA ALA A 108 5.16 5.45 -1.57
C ALA A 108 6.25 5.29 -0.50
N VAL A 109 6.58 4.06 -0.13
CA VAL A 109 7.64 3.76 0.84
C VAL A 109 9.01 4.26 0.35
N GLY A 110 9.28 4.10 -0.94
CA GLY A 110 10.53 4.53 -1.58
C GLY A 110 10.78 6.03 -1.53
N ARG A 111 9.78 6.86 -1.22
CA ARG A 111 9.96 8.33 -1.12
C ARG A 111 10.88 8.73 0.02
N ALA A 112 10.95 7.97 1.10
CA ALA A 112 11.87 8.20 2.20
C ALA A 112 13.35 7.88 1.87
N ARG A 113 13.60 7.16 0.78
CA ARG A 113 14.96 6.73 0.38
C ARG A 113 15.67 5.88 1.44
N LEU A 114 14.98 4.90 2.00
CA LEU A 114 15.46 4.00 3.07
C LEU A 114 16.86 3.39 2.83
N LEU A 115 17.19 3.08 1.58
CA LEU A 115 18.49 2.50 1.21
C LEU A 115 19.66 3.50 1.28
N ARG A 116 19.36 4.80 1.41
CA ARG A 116 20.37 5.87 1.34
C ARG A 116 20.31 6.84 2.51
N CYS A 117 19.26 6.78 3.30
CA CYS A 117 18.99 7.71 4.38
C CYS A 117 18.58 6.94 5.63
N ASP A 118 18.98 7.46 6.79
CA ASP A 118 18.55 6.92 8.07
C ASP A 118 17.18 7.50 8.42
N CYS A 119 16.14 6.74 8.10
CA CYS A 119 14.75 7.14 8.29
C CYS A 119 13.87 5.90 8.51
N VAL A 120 12.67 6.12 9.02
CA VAL A 120 11.68 5.09 9.31
C VAL A 120 10.43 5.33 8.48
N VAL A 121 9.91 4.25 7.88
CA VAL A 121 8.60 4.25 7.23
C VAL A 121 7.70 3.27 7.95
N ASN A 122 6.57 3.78 8.45
CA ASN A 122 5.50 2.94 8.99
C ASN A 122 4.46 2.69 7.89
N LEU A 123 4.14 1.44 7.65
CA LEU A 123 3.11 1.04 6.69
C LEU A 123 1.87 0.55 7.44
N PHE A 124 0.76 1.25 7.27
CA PHE A 124 -0.57 0.89 7.78
C PHE A 124 -1.44 0.41 6.62
N SER A 125 -1.31 -0.85 6.28
CA SER A 125 -1.98 -1.49 5.15
C SER A 125 -2.35 -2.93 5.49
N ASP A 126 -3.38 -3.44 4.88
CA ASP A 126 -3.73 -4.86 4.91
C ASP A 126 -2.96 -5.69 3.86
N PHE A 127 -2.07 -5.04 3.10
CA PHE A 127 -1.18 -5.69 2.14
C PHE A 127 0.29 -5.58 2.60
N PRO A 128 0.97 -6.69 2.91
CA PRO A 128 2.35 -6.68 3.41
C PRO A 128 3.36 -6.52 2.28
N LEU A 129 4.35 -5.65 2.47
CA LEU A 129 5.53 -5.58 1.61
C LEU A 129 6.59 -6.58 2.07
N ARG A 130 7.38 -7.10 1.12
CA ARG A 130 8.41 -8.11 1.35
C ARG A 130 9.45 -7.69 2.38
N GLN A 131 9.84 -6.41 2.38
CA GLN A 131 10.84 -5.84 3.27
C GLN A 131 10.29 -5.37 4.62
N ALA A 132 8.97 -5.46 4.82
CA ALA A 132 8.35 -5.00 6.05
C ALA A 132 8.57 -5.96 7.21
N THR A 133 8.71 -5.40 8.41
CA THR A 133 8.67 -6.13 9.67
C THR A 133 7.35 -5.83 10.36
N LEU A 134 6.60 -6.87 10.71
CA LEU A 134 5.35 -6.70 11.44
C LEU A 134 5.61 -6.17 12.85
N LYS A 135 4.85 -5.16 13.24
CA LYS A 135 4.78 -4.65 14.62
C LYS A 135 3.35 -4.75 15.11
N GLU A 136 3.16 -5.32 16.27
CA GLU A 136 1.87 -5.27 16.95
C GLU A 136 1.62 -3.85 17.46
N ALA A 137 0.50 -3.26 17.06
CA ALA A 137 0.03 -2.03 17.69
C ALA A 137 -0.48 -2.37 19.09
N LYS A 138 0.24 -1.97 20.10
CA LYS A 138 -0.28 -1.97 21.47
C LYS A 138 -1.29 -0.82 21.56
N TYR A 139 -2.55 -1.13 21.44
CA TYR A 139 -3.61 -0.17 21.78
C TYR A 139 -3.66 -0.12 23.31
N ASP A 140 -3.26 1.00 23.90
CA ASP A 140 -3.63 1.31 25.27
C ASP A 140 -5.16 1.45 25.26
N THR A 141 -5.83 0.44 25.78
CA THR A 141 -7.26 0.48 26.11
C THR A 141 -7.40 1.36 27.35
N GLU A 142 -7.61 2.66 27.14
CA GLU A 142 -8.27 3.51 28.11
C GLU A 142 -9.78 3.49 27.91
#